data_4cbb79b268e173baf45b51befd315d03
#
_entry.id   4cbb79b268e173baf45b51befd315d03
#
_cell.length_a   1.000
_cell.length_b   1.000
_cell.length_c   1.000
_cell.angle_alpha   90.00
_cell.angle_beta   90.00
_cell.angle_gamma   90.00
#
_symmetry.space_group_name_H-M   'P 1'
#
loop_
_entity.id
_entity.type
_entity.pdbx_description
1 polymer ?
#
loop_
_entity_poly.entity_id
_entity_poly.type
_entity_poly.pdbx_seq_one_letter_code
_entity_poly.pdbx_strand_id
1 'polypeptide(L)'
;MGGQRDSHANRLRAAGTDYPPGLLATYTSIEPGTVGPETRALLAQILAAAKPSNPYDTARAIESYLRDGAHFTYSTNVTNVDCGGRGLVDCFVYSRTGYCEHYASAMVMMLRVAGIPARFVEGFLPGVRDSSGRETIRRDQAHAWVEAWFPGAGWVDFDPTGGGVGLPEALPAGPVVSAPVPSASAASSAAPSPTRRSGVDEPGGPASGGSSTFRTPGIGPIIVVVIPLGGALLGLGFVLLRRRLRRPVEPTAVYRMVAGLAGRLGYPRRPTQTVYEYFGSLSDVVPGVRPELQLVARSAVETTYGRRRLGADRLSALGEAQRRLRVALLRLAFVRGRGRRR
;
A
#
# COMPACT_ATOMS: atom_id res chain seq x y z
N MET A 1 -11.95 32.63 -21.27
CA MET A 1 -11.49 31.66 -20.26
C MET A 1 -10.37 32.17 -19.30
N GLY A 2 -9.63 33.25 -19.64
CA GLY A 2 -8.58 33.80 -18.75
C GLY A 2 -9.08 34.39 -17.43
N GLY A 3 -10.10 35.23 -17.45
CA GLY A 3 -10.54 35.99 -16.27
C GLY A 3 -11.04 35.15 -15.07
N GLN A 4 -11.47 33.90 -15.30
CA GLN A 4 -11.92 33.01 -14.22
C GLN A 4 -10.73 32.34 -13.51
N ARG A 5 -9.65 32.06 -14.23
CA ARG A 5 -8.40 31.55 -13.67
C ARG A 5 -7.71 32.59 -12.79
N ASP A 6 -7.67 33.84 -13.28
CA ASP A 6 -7.06 34.94 -12.53
C ASP A 6 -7.82 35.25 -11.24
N SER A 7 -9.15 35.19 -11.26
CA SER A 7 -9.98 35.40 -10.06
C SER A 7 -9.77 34.31 -9.00
N HIS A 8 -9.52 33.05 -9.41
CA HIS A 8 -9.25 31.96 -8.48
C HIS A 8 -7.87 32.07 -7.85
N ALA A 9 -6.84 32.30 -8.66
CA ALA A 9 -5.47 32.51 -8.16
C ALA A 9 -5.41 33.70 -7.18
N ASN A 10 -6.12 34.79 -7.47
CA ASN A 10 -6.18 35.95 -6.58
C ASN A 10 -6.87 35.63 -5.24
N ARG A 11 -7.89 34.78 -5.21
CA ARG A 11 -8.49 34.31 -3.96
C ARG A 11 -7.52 33.48 -3.15
N LEU A 12 -6.75 32.59 -3.80
CA LEU A 12 -5.74 31.76 -3.13
C LEU A 12 -4.60 32.58 -2.54
N ARG A 13 -4.16 33.64 -3.26
CA ARG A 13 -3.17 34.60 -2.74
C ARG A 13 -3.69 35.37 -1.53
N ALA A 14 -4.97 35.67 -1.48
CA ALA A 14 -5.62 36.38 -0.39
C ALA A 14 -6.04 35.46 0.77
N ALA A 15 -5.90 34.16 0.67
CA ALA A 15 -6.39 33.17 1.65
C ALA A 15 -5.73 33.30 3.04
N GLY A 16 -4.52 33.85 3.11
CA GLY A 16 -3.78 34.02 4.39
C GLY A 16 -3.26 32.72 4.97
N THR A 17 -3.04 32.72 6.30
CA THR A 17 -2.44 31.62 7.06
C THR A 17 -3.28 31.19 8.27
N ASP A 18 -4.54 31.51 8.28
CA ASP A 18 -5.45 31.13 9.38
C ASP A 18 -5.88 29.65 9.23
N TYR A 19 -4.96 28.76 9.57
CA TYR A 19 -5.18 27.33 9.49
C TYR A 19 -5.83 26.79 10.77
N PRO A 20 -6.84 25.89 10.66
CA PRO A 20 -7.37 25.20 11.82
C PRO A 20 -6.26 24.46 12.60
N PRO A 21 -6.18 24.58 13.94
CA PRO A 21 -5.06 24.04 14.72
C PRO A 21 -4.82 22.54 14.52
N GLY A 22 -5.87 21.72 14.45
CA GLY A 22 -5.75 20.29 14.23
C GLY A 22 -5.25 19.93 12.82
N LEU A 23 -5.63 20.73 11.81
CA LEU A 23 -5.15 20.56 10.44
C LEU A 23 -3.68 20.97 10.32
N LEU A 24 -3.31 22.11 10.90
CA LEU A 24 -1.93 22.58 10.92
C LEU A 24 -1.03 21.52 11.56
N ALA A 25 -1.34 21.07 12.78
CA ALA A 25 -0.52 20.08 13.50
C ALA A 25 -0.35 18.76 12.72
N THR A 26 -1.39 18.31 12.01
CA THR A 26 -1.35 17.04 11.27
C THR A 26 -0.56 17.16 9.96
N TYR A 27 -0.80 18.22 9.19
CA TYR A 27 -0.32 18.33 7.83
C TYR A 27 0.94 19.19 7.63
N THR A 28 1.49 19.74 8.73
CA THR A 28 2.85 20.31 8.76
C THR A 28 3.84 19.45 9.56
N SER A 29 3.37 18.36 10.15
CA SER A 29 4.22 17.43 10.91
C SER A 29 5.27 16.79 10.00
N ILE A 30 6.53 16.78 10.46
CA ILE A 30 7.68 16.17 9.79
C ILE A 30 8.35 15.23 10.79
N GLU A 31 8.46 13.95 10.46
CA GLU A 31 9.20 13.01 11.29
C GLU A 31 10.71 13.38 11.28
N PRO A 32 11.39 13.30 12.43
CA PRO A 32 12.83 13.54 12.49
C PRO A 32 13.61 12.69 11.47
N GLY A 33 14.54 13.32 10.74
CA GLY A 33 15.35 12.65 9.72
C GLY A 33 14.69 12.52 8.34
N THR A 34 13.44 12.91 8.17
CA THR A 34 12.76 12.84 6.86
C THR A 34 13.25 13.92 5.91
N VAL A 35 13.51 15.11 6.42
CA VAL A 35 14.00 16.28 5.66
C VAL A 35 15.40 16.63 6.16
N GLY A 36 16.37 16.39 5.30
CA GLY A 36 17.77 16.68 5.59
C GLY A 36 18.24 18.04 5.06
N PRO A 37 19.56 18.27 5.04
CA PRO A 37 20.14 19.56 4.67
C PRO A 37 19.93 19.92 3.19
N GLU A 38 19.96 18.96 2.29
CA GLU A 38 19.83 19.19 0.83
C GLU A 38 18.47 19.81 0.51
N THR A 39 17.41 19.24 1.08
CA THR A 39 16.03 19.71 0.85
C THR A 39 15.82 21.11 1.45
N ARG A 40 16.37 21.36 2.65
CA ARG A 40 16.27 22.68 3.30
C ARG A 40 17.03 23.75 2.51
N ALA A 41 18.23 23.42 2.04
CA ALA A 41 19.05 24.33 1.23
C ALA A 41 18.35 24.67 -0.10
N LEU A 42 17.81 23.69 -0.78
CA LEU A 42 17.07 23.89 -2.02
C LEU A 42 15.83 24.76 -1.79
N LEU A 43 15.05 24.47 -0.75
CA LEU A 43 13.88 25.30 -0.41
C LEU A 43 14.28 26.75 -0.17
N ALA A 44 15.34 26.99 0.63
CA ALA A 44 15.85 28.33 0.88
C ALA A 44 16.27 29.05 -0.43
N GLN A 45 16.92 28.34 -1.34
CA GLN A 45 17.28 28.84 -2.67
C GLN A 45 16.05 29.26 -3.50
N ILE A 46 15.02 28.39 -3.56
CA ILE A 46 13.78 28.66 -4.27
C ILE A 46 13.09 29.92 -3.72
N LEU A 47 12.96 29.99 -2.39
CA LEU A 47 12.30 31.12 -1.72
C LEU A 47 13.07 32.43 -1.88
N ALA A 48 14.40 32.38 -1.81
CA ALA A 48 15.25 33.56 -2.03
C ALA A 48 15.13 34.12 -3.46
N ALA A 49 15.02 33.24 -4.46
CA ALA A 49 14.86 33.62 -5.85
C ALA A 49 13.45 34.14 -6.18
N ALA A 50 12.42 33.42 -5.74
CA ALA A 50 11.03 33.72 -6.06
C ALA A 50 10.43 34.84 -5.20
N LYS A 51 10.92 35.04 -3.96
CA LYS A 51 10.43 36.01 -2.97
C LYS A 51 8.90 36.02 -2.83
N PRO A 52 8.27 34.85 -2.62
CA PRO A 52 6.82 34.78 -2.53
C PRO A 52 6.29 35.54 -1.33
N SER A 53 5.15 36.23 -1.49
CA SER A 53 4.55 37.06 -0.44
C SER A 53 3.41 36.33 0.31
N ASN A 54 3.00 35.15 -0.13
CA ASN A 54 1.89 34.40 0.43
C ASN A 54 2.07 32.89 0.23
N PRO A 55 1.32 32.03 0.95
CA PRO A 55 1.45 30.57 0.86
C PRO A 55 1.21 30.01 -0.54
N TYR A 56 0.28 30.57 -1.31
CA TYR A 56 -0.02 30.10 -2.66
C TYR A 56 1.16 30.33 -3.62
N ASP A 57 1.72 31.53 -3.62
CA ASP A 57 2.88 31.84 -4.46
C ASP A 57 4.12 31.04 -4.00
N THR A 58 4.23 30.72 -2.70
CA THR A 58 5.24 29.77 -2.19
C THR A 58 5.08 28.39 -2.80
N ALA A 59 3.85 27.87 -2.79
CA ALA A 59 3.56 26.55 -3.38
C ALA A 59 3.83 26.53 -4.90
N ARG A 60 3.44 27.59 -5.60
CA ARG A 60 3.70 27.74 -7.05
C ARG A 60 5.18 27.84 -7.38
N ALA A 61 5.95 28.52 -6.55
CA ALA A 61 7.40 28.63 -6.74
C ALA A 61 8.09 27.26 -6.61
N ILE A 62 7.73 26.50 -5.59
CA ILE A 62 8.25 25.13 -5.38
C ILE A 62 7.84 24.22 -6.54
N GLU A 63 6.56 24.22 -6.90
CA GLU A 63 6.04 23.43 -8.02
C GLU A 63 6.76 23.74 -9.33
N SER A 64 6.86 25.00 -9.69
CA SER A 64 7.49 25.45 -10.93
C SER A 64 8.97 25.04 -10.98
N TYR A 65 9.70 25.17 -9.89
CA TYR A 65 11.09 24.78 -9.82
C TYR A 65 11.30 23.28 -9.99
N LEU A 66 10.46 22.45 -9.36
CA LEU A 66 10.54 21.02 -9.48
C LEU A 66 10.13 20.51 -10.88
N ARG A 67 9.16 21.16 -11.49
CA ARG A 67 8.70 20.82 -12.87
C ARG A 67 9.71 21.17 -13.94
N ASP A 68 10.63 22.08 -13.68
CA ASP A 68 11.59 22.54 -14.68
C ASP A 68 12.59 21.42 -15.00
N GLY A 69 12.55 20.97 -16.24
CA GLY A 69 13.46 19.96 -16.78
C GLY A 69 14.93 20.35 -16.78
N ALA A 70 15.26 21.66 -16.63
CA ALA A 70 16.63 22.12 -16.41
C ALA A 70 17.16 21.77 -15.03
N HIS A 71 16.27 21.56 -14.05
CA HIS A 71 16.63 21.27 -12.67
C HIS A 71 16.50 19.79 -12.31
N PHE A 72 15.51 19.08 -12.86
CA PHE A 72 15.20 17.70 -12.54
C PHE A 72 14.91 16.86 -13.78
N THR A 73 15.33 15.60 -13.74
CA THR A 73 15.08 14.62 -14.81
C THR A 73 14.03 13.61 -14.34
N TYR A 74 12.95 13.46 -15.10
CA TYR A 74 11.98 12.41 -14.88
C TYR A 74 12.52 11.05 -15.35
N SER A 75 12.56 10.08 -14.46
CA SER A 75 12.97 8.71 -14.75
C SER A 75 12.29 7.71 -13.81
N THR A 76 11.67 6.70 -14.38
CA THR A 76 11.15 5.55 -13.62
C THR A 76 12.26 4.56 -13.24
N ASN A 77 13.44 4.69 -13.84
CA ASN A 77 14.61 3.88 -13.50
C ASN A 77 15.51 4.66 -12.54
N VAL A 78 15.35 4.41 -11.27
CA VAL A 78 16.16 5.00 -10.18
C VAL A 78 17.03 3.95 -9.47
N THR A 79 17.25 2.80 -10.10
CA THR A 79 17.93 1.63 -9.48
C THR A 79 19.41 1.91 -9.17
N ASN A 80 20.04 2.76 -9.97
CA ASN A 80 21.48 3.07 -9.89
C ASN A 80 21.75 4.45 -9.24
N VAL A 81 20.74 5.06 -8.63
CA VAL A 81 20.92 6.34 -7.92
C VAL A 81 21.62 6.08 -6.59
N ASP A 82 22.83 6.57 -6.46
CA ASP A 82 23.56 6.53 -5.18
C ASP A 82 23.08 7.67 -4.28
N CYS A 83 22.47 7.30 -3.19
CA CYS A 83 21.94 8.24 -2.20
C CYS A 83 22.95 8.61 -1.10
N GLY A 84 24.11 7.93 -1.01
CA GLY A 84 25.13 8.23 0.00
C GLY A 84 24.61 8.21 1.44
N GLY A 85 23.63 7.35 1.75
CA GLY A 85 23.00 7.29 3.07
C GLY A 85 21.92 8.35 3.33
N ARG A 86 21.58 9.21 2.38
CA ARG A 86 20.52 10.22 2.47
C ARG A 86 19.13 9.58 2.58
N GLY A 87 18.22 10.26 3.25
CA GLY A 87 16.79 9.93 3.22
C GLY A 87 16.20 10.10 1.81
N LEU A 88 15.01 9.53 1.57
CA LEU A 88 14.38 9.49 0.24
C LEU A 88 14.28 10.88 -0.42
N VAL A 89 13.81 11.87 0.32
CA VAL A 89 13.59 13.24 -0.19
C VAL A 89 14.92 13.92 -0.49
N ASP A 90 15.88 13.85 0.42
CA ASP A 90 17.22 14.41 0.19
C ASP A 90 17.97 13.71 -0.92
N CYS A 91 17.79 12.40 -1.08
CA CYS A 91 18.35 11.66 -2.19
C CYS A 91 17.83 12.16 -3.54
N PHE A 92 16.52 12.36 -3.66
CA PHE A 92 15.93 12.91 -4.86
C PHE A 92 16.43 14.34 -5.16
N VAL A 93 16.48 15.18 -4.15
CA VAL A 93 16.99 16.56 -4.28
C VAL A 93 18.46 16.58 -4.69
N TYR A 94 19.28 15.67 -4.16
CA TYR A 94 20.69 15.54 -4.50
C TYR A 94 20.89 14.99 -5.92
N SER A 95 20.22 13.88 -6.26
CA SER A 95 20.40 13.17 -7.53
C SER A 95 19.72 13.84 -8.71
N ARG A 96 18.75 14.72 -8.44
CA ARG A 96 17.95 15.41 -9.44
C ARG A 96 17.19 14.47 -10.40
N THR A 97 17.02 13.20 -10.01
CA THR A 97 16.41 12.17 -10.86
C THR A 97 15.37 11.37 -10.07
N GLY A 98 14.16 11.23 -10.64
CA GLY A 98 13.09 10.48 -10.02
C GLY A 98 11.80 10.47 -10.85
N TYR A 99 10.76 9.89 -10.30
CA TYR A 99 9.41 9.83 -10.89
C TYR A 99 8.38 10.50 -9.96
N CYS A 100 7.12 10.56 -10.34
CA CYS A 100 6.07 11.36 -9.70
C CYS A 100 6.06 11.27 -8.16
N GLU A 101 6.24 10.08 -7.58
CA GLU A 101 6.28 9.93 -6.11
C GLU A 101 7.44 10.71 -5.46
N HIS A 102 8.60 10.77 -6.10
CA HIS A 102 9.76 11.54 -5.59
C HIS A 102 9.48 13.04 -5.65
N TYR A 103 8.94 13.52 -6.77
CA TYR A 103 8.57 14.92 -6.95
C TYR A 103 7.51 15.35 -5.93
N ALA A 104 6.43 14.58 -5.82
CA ALA A 104 5.35 14.87 -4.88
C ALA A 104 5.83 14.82 -3.43
N SER A 105 6.64 13.81 -3.05
CA SER A 105 7.20 13.70 -1.70
C SER A 105 8.09 14.91 -1.35
N ALA A 106 8.94 15.33 -2.29
CA ALA A 106 9.81 16.50 -2.10
C ALA A 106 8.99 17.77 -1.89
N MET A 107 7.99 18.00 -2.73
CA MET A 107 7.12 19.18 -2.62
C MET A 107 6.33 19.19 -1.31
N VAL A 108 5.73 18.06 -0.91
CA VAL A 108 5.02 17.96 0.38
C VAL A 108 5.93 18.34 1.55
N MET A 109 7.16 17.81 1.56
CA MET A 109 8.11 18.09 2.65
C MET A 109 8.56 19.55 2.62
N MET A 110 8.82 20.15 1.45
CA MET A 110 9.15 21.56 1.34
C MET A 110 8.00 22.47 1.80
N LEU A 111 6.75 22.16 1.46
CA LEU A 111 5.58 22.91 1.93
C LEU A 111 5.41 22.80 3.43
N ARG A 112 5.59 21.62 4.01
CA ARG A 112 5.54 21.43 5.47
C ARG A 112 6.64 22.20 6.20
N VAL A 113 7.86 22.23 5.65
CA VAL A 113 8.96 23.06 6.18
C VAL A 113 8.61 24.54 6.13
N ALA A 114 7.91 24.98 5.07
CA ALA A 114 7.43 26.34 4.92
C ALA A 114 6.19 26.67 5.78
N GLY A 115 5.69 25.71 6.59
CA GLY A 115 4.51 25.88 7.45
C GLY A 115 3.18 25.83 6.71
N ILE A 116 3.16 25.34 5.47
CA ILE A 116 1.94 25.18 4.65
C ILE A 116 1.43 23.75 4.79
N PRO A 117 0.18 23.54 5.28
CA PRO A 117 -0.40 22.22 5.40
C PRO A 117 -0.48 21.53 4.03
N ALA A 118 0.18 20.37 3.90
CA ALA A 118 0.25 19.63 2.65
C ALA A 118 0.15 18.14 2.85
N ARG A 119 -0.44 17.43 1.87
CA ARG A 119 -0.54 15.98 1.84
C ARG A 119 -0.14 15.41 0.48
N PHE A 120 0.42 14.22 0.52
CA PHE A 120 0.74 13.40 -0.63
C PHE A 120 -0.52 12.68 -1.09
N VAL A 121 -0.78 12.66 -2.39
CA VAL A 121 -1.93 12.00 -3.00
C VAL A 121 -1.44 11.04 -4.08
N GLU A 122 -2.03 9.85 -4.10
CA GLU A 122 -1.85 8.86 -5.16
C GLU A 122 -3.19 8.58 -5.84
N GLY A 123 -3.17 8.43 -7.14
CA GLY A 123 -4.35 8.16 -7.93
C GLY A 123 -4.02 7.84 -9.37
N PHE A 124 -4.89 8.25 -10.26
CA PHE A 124 -4.72 8.05 -11.69
C PHE A 124 -5.01 9.36 -12.43
N LEU A 125 -4.23 9.62 -13.44
CA LEU A 125 -4.55 10.67 -14.41
C LEU A 125 -5.86 10.34 -15.12
N PRO A 126 -6.59 11.37 -15.61
CA PRO A 126 -7.83 11.16 -16.35
C PRO A 126 -7.63 10.19 -17.52
N GLY A 127 -8.57 9.27 -17.67
CA GLY A 127 -8.60 8.32 -18.77
C GLY A 127 -9.16 8.89 -20.06
N VAL A 128 -9.20 8.06 -21.07
CA VAL A 128 -9.84 8.39 -22.35
C VAL A 128 -11.33 8.05 -22.27
N ARG A 129 -12.19 9.03 -22.53
CA ARG A 129 -13.64 8.83 -22.64
C ARG A 129 -14.04 8.41 -24.04
N ASP A 130 -14.83 7.35 -24.14
CA ASP A 130 -15.46 6.93 -25.39
C ASP A 130 -16.76 7.73 -25.66
N SER A 131 -17.35 7.49 -26.83
CA SER A 131 -18.61 8.14 -27.25
C SER A 131 -19.82 7.81 -26.37
N SER A 132 -19.74 6.74 -25.57
CA SER A 132 -20.78 6.38 -24.58
C SER A 132 -20.58 7.07 -23.22
N GLY A 133 -19.54 7.88 -23.07
CA GLY A 133 -19.18 8.55 -21.83
C GLY A 133 -18.41 7.68 -20.84
N ARG A 134 -18.03 6.45 -21.21
CA ARG A 134 -17.23 5.56 -20.36
C ARG A 134 -15.78 5.98 -20.40
N GLU A 135 -15.19 6.12 -19.22
CA GLU A 135 -13.78 6.46 -19.08
C GLU A 135 -12.94 5.19 -18.84
N THR A 136 -11.91 5.01 -19.65
CA THR A 136 -10.96 3.92 -19.51
C THR A 136 -9.68 4.44 -18.89
N ILE A 137 -9.38 4.02 -17.67
CA ILE A 137 -8.16 4.35 -16.93
C ILE A 137 -7.21 3.16 -17.02
N ARG A 138 -5.96 3.39 -17.37
CA ARG A 138 -4.91 2.38 -17.51
C ARG A 138 -3.92 2.44 -16.35
N ARG A 139 -3.16 1.35 -16.15
CA ARG A 139 -2.16 1.29 -15.08
C ARG A 139 -1.00 2.28 -15.26
N ASP A 140 -0.66 2.60 -16.47
CA ASP A 140 0.37 3.58 -16.83
C ASP A 140 -0.05 5.03 -16.56
N GLN A 141 -1.33 5.25 -16.22
CA GLN A 141 -1.86 6.51 -15.75
C GLN A 141 -1.80 6.68 -14.21
N ALA A 142 -1.23 5.68 -13.49
CA ALA A 142 -0.97 5.84 -12.06
C ALA A 142 -0.04 7.04 -11.84
N HIS A 143 -0.42 7.92 -10.92
CA HIS A 143 0.25 9.19 -10.69
C HIS A 143 0.21 9.60 -9.23
N ALA A 144 1.20 10.42 -8.81
CA ALA A 144 1.25 11.02 -7.50
C ALA A 144 1.40 12.54 -7.63
N TRP A 145 0.64 13.26 -6.78
CA TRP A 145 0.65 14.72 -6.73
C TRP A 145 0.54 15.22 -5.29
N VAL A 146 0.37 16.50 -5.12
CA VAL A 146 0.31 17.17 -3.83
C VAL A 146 -0.99 17.92 -3.69
N GLU A 147 -1.61 17.88 -2.52
CA GLU A 147 -2.64 18.82 -2.15
C GLU A 147 -2.15 19.70 -1.00
N ALA A 148 -2.26 21.01 -1.17
CA ALA A 148 -2.00 21.99 -0.13
C ALA A 148 -3.31 22.66 0.31
N TRP A 149 -3.43 22.94 1.61
CA TRP A 149 -4.63 23.55 2.17
C TRP A 149 -4.53 25.07 2.18
N PHE A 150 -5.61 25.73 1.75
CA PHE A 150 -5.76 27.19 1.83
C PHE A 150 -7.06 27.57 2.54
N PRO A 151 -7.02 28.50 3.51
CA PRO A 151 -8.24 29.01 4.17
C PRO A 151 -9.28 29.48 3.16
N GLY A 152 -10.54 29.07 3.35
CA GLY A 152 -11.64 29.42 2.46
C GLY A 152 -11.69 28.71 1.11
N ALA A 153 -10.64 28.00 0.70
CA ALA A 153 -10.57 27.23 -0.53
C ALA A 153 -10.49 25.70 -0.30
N GLY A 154 -9.96 25.27 0.85
CA GLY A 154 -9.74 23.85 1.14
C GLY A 154 -8.46 23.31 0.49
N TRP A 155 -8.49 22.04 0.11
CA TRP A 155 -7.39 21.35 -0.55
C TRP A 155 -7.31 21.76 -2.04
N VAL A 156 -6.11 22.13 -2.48
CA VAL A 156 -5.81 22.56 -3.84
C VAL A 156 -4.68 21.71 -4.39
N ASP A 157 -4.86 21.20 -5.59
CA ASP A 157 -3.89 20.32 -6.27
C ASP A 157 -2.69 21.08 -6.80
N PHE A 158 -1.52 20.50 -6.64
CA PHE A 158 -0.24 20.89 -7.24
C PHE A 158 0.46 19.66 -7.78
N ASP A 159 0.96 19.74 -9.00
CA ASP A 159 1.71 18.64 -9.60
C ASP A 159 3.13 19.07 -9.94
N PRO A 160 4.11 18.76 -9.08
CA PRO A 160 5.49 19.13 -9.32
C PRO A 160 6.20 18.28 -10.36
N THR A 161 5.52 17.31 -11.00
CA THR A 161 6.16 16.34 -11.89
C THR A 161 6.57 16.99 -13.20
N GLY A 162 7.87 16.93 -13.52
CA GLY A 162 8.43 17.36 -14.77
C GLY A 162 8.31 16.33 -15.90
N GLY A 163 8.91 16.64 -17.06
CA GLY A 163 9.00 15.68 -18.16
C GLY A 163 7.73 15.50 -19.00
N GLY A 164 6.74 16.38 -18.86
CA GLY A 164 5.48 16.31 -19.62
C GLY A 164 4.52 15.21 -19.15
N VAL A 165 4.83 14.56 -18.05
CA VAL A 165 3.96 13.58 -17.36
C VAL A 165 3.32 14.31 -16.18
N GLY A 166 2.01 14.39 -16.12
CA GLY A 166 1.37 15.03 -14.97
C GLY A 166 -0.10 15.35 -15.19
N LEU A 167 -0.72 15.86 -14.15
CA LEU A 167 -2.07 16.39 -14.23
C LEU A 167 -2.10 17.52 -15.27
N PRO A 168 -3.10 17.57 -16.17
CA PRO A 168 -3.38 18.78 -16.91
C PRO A 168 -3.50 19.91 -15.90
N GLU A 169 -2.90 21.08 -16.17
CA GLU A 169 -2.93 22.20 -15.22
C GLU A 169 -4.35 22.38 -14.67
N ALA A 170 -4.49 22.08 -13.37
CA ALA A 170 -5.80 21.86 -12.76
C ALA A 170 -6.67 23.10 -12.96
N LEU A 171 -7.80 22.91 -13.61
CA LEU A 171 -8.90 23.84 -13.47
C LEU A 171 -9.25 23.86 -11.97
N PRO A 172 -9.43 25.07 -11.38
CA PRO A 172 -9.80 25.16 -9.97
C PRO A 172 -10.99 24.24 -9.71
N ALA A 173 -10.88 23.42 -8.67
CA ALA A 173 -11.98 22.59 -8.21
C ALA A 173 -13.19 23.52 -8.00
N GLY A 174 -14.18 23.38 -8.84
CA GLY A 174 -15.48 24.00 -8.58
C GLY A 174 -16.01 23.50 -7.25
N PRO A 175 -16.97 24.18 -6.61
CA PRO A 175 -17.53 23.71 -5.34
C PRO A 175 -17.89 22.24 -5.49
N VAL A 176 -17.43 21.43 -4.53
CA VAL A 176 -17.74 19.98 -4.49
C VAL A 176 -19.24 19.85 -4.28
N VAL A 177 -19.97 19.77 -5.38
CA VAL A 177 -21.35 19.34 -5.34
C VAL A 177 -21.25 17.84 -5.03
N SER A 178 -21.54 17.48 -3.79
CA SER A 178 -21.69 16.06 -3.41
C SER A 178 -22.81 15.49 -4.28
N ALA A 179 -22.43 14.88 -5.37
CA ALA A 179 -23.36 14.12 -6.18
C ALA A 179 -23.86 12.95 -5.34
N PRO A 180 -25.19 12.69 -5.27
CA PRO A 180 -25.71 11.54 -4.58
C PRO A 180 -25.10 10.28 -5.21
N VAL A 181 -24.52 9.42 -4.36
CA VAL A 181 -23.96 8.15 -4.76
C VAL A 181 -25.10 7.32 -5.38
N PRO A 182 -25.07 6.92 -6.66
CA PRO A 182 -26.06 6.00 -7.17
C PRO A 182 -25.89 4.66 -6.49
N SER A 183 -26.92 4.19 -5.81
CA SER A 183 -27.01 2.83 -5.29
C SER A 183 -26.76 1.85 -6.44
N ALA A 184 -25.64 1.14 -6.35
CA ALA A 184 -25.33 0.07 -7.28
C ALA A 184 -26.30 -1.09 -7.07
N SER A 185 -27.29 -1.19 -7.94
CA SER A 185 -28.09 -2.39 -8.15
C SER A 185 -27.15 -3.50 -8.63
N ALA A 186 -27.21 -4.61 -7.92
CA ALA A 186 -26.48 -5.83 -8.23
C ALA A 186 -26.85 -6.35 -9.62
N ALA A 187 -25.91 -6.30 -10.56
CA ALA A 187 -25.96 -7.10 -11.78
C ALA A 187 -25.08 -8.33 -11.59
N SER A 188 -25.73 -9.44 -11.45
CA SER A 188 -25.16 -10.79 -11.49
C SER A 188 -24.50 -11.01 -12.84
N SER A 189 -23.19 -11.21 -12.88
CA SER A 189 -22.46 -11.69 -14.04
C SER A 189 -21.97 -13.10 -13.76
N ALA A 190 -22.54 -14.03 -14.49
CA ALA A 190 -22.18 -15.44 -14.53
C ALA A 190 -20.73 -15.61 -15.01
N ALA A 191 -19.97 -16.41 -14.28
CA ALA A 191 -18.65 -16.85 -14.68
C ALA A 191 -18.75 -17.97 -15.72
N PRO A 192 -17.90 -18.03 -16.77
CA PRO A 192 -17.82 -19.18 -17.65
C PRO A 192 -17.02 -20.30 -16.99
N SER A 193 -17.61 -21.49 -16.97
CA SER A 193 -16.98 -22.74 -16.54
C SER A 193 -15.87 -23.17 -17.53
N PRO A 194 -14.76 -23.72 -17.05
CA PRO A 194 -13.74 -24.28 -17.92
C PRO A 194 -14.18 -25.68 -18.41
N THR A 195 -14.14 -25.84 -19.69
CA THR A 195 -14.42 -27.10 -20.44
C THR A 195 -13.36 -28.15 -20.14
N ARG A 196 -13.80 -29.27 -19.64
CA ARG A 196 -12.99 -30.46 -19.40
C ARG A 196 -12.73 -31.15 -20.73
N ARG A 197 -11.49 -31.27 -21.16
CA ARG A 197 -11.09 -32.15 -22.25
C ARG A 197 -10.89 -33.56 -21.72
N SER A 198 -11.72 -34.47 -22.18
CA SER A 198 -11.48 -35.90 -22.12
C SER A 198 -10.52 -36.30 -23.22
N GLY A 199 -9.49 -37.03 -22.85
CA GLY A 199 -8.60 -37.73 -23.78
C GLY A 199 -8.49 -39.16 -23.32
N VAL A 200 -9.05 -40.04 -24.12
CA VAL A 200 -9.05 -41.49 -24.05
C VAL A 200 -7.73 -41.97 -24.62
N ASP A 201 -7.11 -43.01 -24.00
CA ASP A 201 -6.73 -44.22 -24.70
C ASP A 201 -5.94 -45.13 -23.77
N GLU A 202 -6.51 -46.35 -23.60
CA GLU A 202 -5.79 -47.56 -23.21
C GLU A 202 -5.42 -48.33 -24.47
N PRO A 203 -4.41 -49.21 -24.48
CA PRO A 203 -4.72 -50.61 -24.36
C PRO A 203 -3.71 -51.57 -23.67
N GLY A 204 -4.25 -52.61 -23.08
CA GLY A 204 -3.90 -54.01 -23.31
C GLY A 204 -2.83 -54.65 -22.45
N GLY A 205 -3.26 -55.59 -21.61
CA GLY A 205 -2.51 -56.49 -20.77
C GLY A 205 -1.53 -57.45 -21.46
N PRO A 206 -1.00 -58.52 -20.83
CA PRO A 206 -1.79 -59.63 -20.32
C PRO A 206 -1.38 -60.18 -18.94
N ALA A 207 -2.24 -61.04 -18.44
CA ALA A 207 -2.15 -61.79 -17.21
C ALA A 207 -1.04 -62.85 -17.24
N SER A 208 -0.43 -63.08 -16.11
CA SER A 208 0.27 -64.33 -15.81
C SER A 208 0.04 -64.67 -14.33
N GLY A 209 -0.57 -65.80 -14.13
CA GLY A 209 -0.95 -66.37 -12.83
C GLY A 209 0.27 -66.87 -12.04
N GLY A 210 0.18 -66.73 -10.75
CA GLY A 210 1.10 -67.31 -9.79
C GLY A 210 0.37 -67.58 -8.53
N SER A 211 -0.05 -68.80 -8.28
CA SER A 211 -0.57 -69.32 -7.03
C SER A 211 0.51 -69.23 -5.95
N SER A 212 0.34 -68.48 -4.90
CA SER A 212 1.13 -68.51 -3.70
C SER A 212 0.28 -68.82 -2.49
N THR A 213 0.57 -69.98 -1.94
CA THR A 213 0.10 -70.55 -0.67
C THR A 213 0.18 -69.55 0.47
N PHE A 214 -0.93 -69.34 1.13
CA PHE A 214 -1.04 -68.59 2.38
C PHE A 214 -0.24 -69.31 3.47
N ARG A 215 0.90 -68.70 3.85
CA ARG A 215 1.61 -69.05 5.07
C ARG A 215 1.34 -67.93 6.08
N THR A 216 0.67 -68.24 7.14
CA THR A 216 0.42 -67.32 8.27
C THR A 216 1.78 -66.84 8.83
N PRO A 217 2.12 -65.53 8.75
CA PRO A 217 3.35 -65.06 9.37
C PRO A 217 3.12 -64.88 10.85
N GLY A 218 3.99 -65.48 11.67
CA GLY A 218 4.05 -65.29 13.12
C GLY A 218 4.29 -63.77 13.44
N ILE A 219 3.86 -63.32 14.59
CA ILE A 219 3.84 -61.94 15.09
C ILE A 219 5.23 -61.26 15.11
N GLY A 220 6.32 -62.05 15.04
CA GLY A 220 7.70 -61.54 15.07
C GLY A 220 8.10 -60.61 13.97
N PRO A 221 7.81 -60.83 12.65
CA PRO A 221 8.25 -59.94 11.58
C PRO A 221 7.47 -58.61 11.54
N ILE A 222 6.25 -58.57 12.11
CA ILE A 222 5.44 -57.34 12.13
C ILE A 222 6.06 -56.28 13.04
N ILE A 223 6.61 -56.65 14.17
CA ILE A 223 7.25 -55.73 15.14
C ILE A 223 8.53 -55.12 14.54
N VAL A 224 9.30 -55.91 13.80
CA VAL A 224 10.59 -55.45 13.20
C VAL A 224 10.39 -54.42 12.08
N VAL A 225 9.23 -54.44 11.38
CA VAL A 225 8.95 -53.51 10.27
C VAL A 225 8.11 -52.31 10.72
N VAL A 226 7.16 -52.48 11.61
CA VAL A 226 6.21 -51.44 12.05
C VAL A 226 6.89 -50.37 12.92
N ILE A 227 7.81 -50.76 13.80
CA ILE A 227 8.51 -49.83 14.68
C ILE A 227 9.44 -48.86 13.89
N PRO A 228 10.33 -49.33 13.00
CA PRO A 228 11.16 -48.40 12.21
C PRO A 228 10.33 -47.56 11.20
N LEU A 229 9.23 -48.11 10.62
CA LEU A 229 8.35 -47.35 9.75
C LEU A 229 7.60 -46.26 10.51
N GLY A 230 7.10 -46.56 11.72
CA GLY A 230 6.50 -45.57 12.62
C GLY A 230 7.47 -44.49 13.05
N GLY A 231 8.71 -44.86 13.39
CA GLY A 231 9.80 -43.93 13.71
C GLY A 231 10.19 -43.04 12.51
N ALA A 232 10.27 -43.62 11.34
CA ALA A 232 10.56 -42.89 10.12
C ALA A 232 9.43 -41.85 9.75
N LEU A 233 8.17 -42.24 9.91
CA LEU A 233 7.03 -41.36 9.70
C LEU A 233 6.97 -40.23 10.73
N LEU A 234 7.24 -40.53 12.01
CA LEU A 234 7.35 -39.53 13.07
C LEU A 234 8.55 -38.58 12.82
N GLY A 235 9.71 -39.14 12.44
CA GLY A 235 10.89 -38.35 12.04
C GLY A 235 10.63 -37.46 10.86
N LEU A 236 9.99 -37.97 9.80
CA LEU A 236 9.60 -37.20 8.64
C LEU A 236 8.58 -36.12 9.01
N GLY A 237 7.57 -36.46 9.83
CA GLY A 237 6.59 -35.51 10.35
C GLY A 237 7.26 -34.41 11.17
N PHE A 238 8.22 -34.75 12.03
CA PHE A 238 9.01 -33.79 12.80
C PHE A 238 9.89 -32.88 11.90
N VAL A 239 10.55 -33.45 10.89
CA VAL A 239 11.35 -32.69 9.93
C VAL A 239 10.47 -31.75 9.09
N LEU A 240 9.32 -32.22 8.61
CA LEU A 240 8.35 -31.41 7.87
C LEU A 240 7.77 -30.30 8.75
N LEU A 241 7.44 -30.61 10.02
CA LEU A 241 6.97 -29.62 11.00
C LEU A 241 8.06 -28.58 11.28
N ARG A 242 9.30 -29.03 11.49
CA ARG A 242 10.46 -28.14 11.71
C ARG A 242 10.77 -27.28 10.49
N ARG A 243 10.64 -27.81 9.27
CA ARG A 243 10.76 -27.03 8.02
C ARG A 243 9.62 -26.04 7.87
N ARG A 244 8.39 -26.38 8.23
CA ARG A 244 7.24 -25.46 8.25
C ARG A 244 7.42 -24.33 9.27
N LEU A 245 7.99 -24.62 10.43
CA LEU A 245 8.26 -23.63 11.48
C LEU A 245 9.45 -22.72 11.14
N ARG A 246 10.35 -23.14 10.25
CA ARG A 246 11.53 -22.37 9.81
C ARG A 246 11.30 -21.57 8.54
N ARG A 247 10.08 -21.57 7.98
CA ARG A 247 9.80 -20.70 6.82
C ARG A 247 9.93 -19.25 7.25
N PRO A 248 10.70 -18.43 6.49
CA PRO A 248 10.82 -17.01 6.78
C PRO A 248 9.42 -16.38 6.78
N VAL A 249 9.17 -15.56 7.78
CA VAL A 249 7.89 -14.85 7.92
C VAL A 249 7.81 -13.80 6.82
N GLU A 250 6.96 -14.02 5.82
CA GLU A 250 6.73 -13.07 4.75
C GLU A 250 5.65 -12.07 5.19
N PRO A 251 5.93 -10.75 5.21
CA PRO A 251 4.99 -9.74 5.71
C PRO A 251 3.64 -9.74 4.99
N THR A 252 3.65 -9.92 3.67
CA THR A 252 2.43 -9.99 2.85
C THR A 252 1.61 -11.24 3.14
N ALA A 253 2.26 -12.36 3.48
CA ALA A 253 1.57 -13.58 3.88
C ALA A 253 0.91 -13.42 5.26
N VAL A 254 1.56 -12.72 6.22
CA VAL A 254 0.97 -12.40 7.53
C VAL A 254 -0.26 -11.52 7.35
N TYR A 255 -0.15 -10.48 6.54
CA TYR A 255 -1.28 -9.61 6.22
C TYR A 255 -2.47 -10.40 5.65
N ARG A 256 -2.25 -11.21 4.61
CA ARG A 256 -3.29 -12.03 3.98
C ARG A 256 -3.93 -13.01 4.97
N MET A 257 -3.15 -13.59 5.85
CA MET A 257 -3.63 -14.49 6.89
C MET A 257 -4.55 -13.77 7.88
N VAL A 258 -4.14 -12.60 8.39
CA VAL A 258 -4.95 -11.79 9.33
C VAL A 258 -6.23 -11.31 8.66
N ALA A 259 -6.14 -10.78 7.44
CA ALA A 259 -7.31 -10.31 6.68
C ALA A 259 -8.28 -11.45 6.34
N GLY A 260 -7.77 -12.61 5.96
CA GLY A 260 -8.60 -13.79 5.67
C GLY A 260 -9.31 -14.34 6.92
N LEU A 261 -8.62 -14.35 8.07
CA LEU A 261 -9.22 -14.80 9.32
C LEU A 261 -10.28 -13.82 9.82
N ALA A 262 -10.00 -12.52 9.79
CA ALA A 262 -10.94 -11.46 10.14
C ALA A 262 -12.15 -11.45 9.20
N GLY A 263 -11.95 -11.65 7.90
CA GLY A 263 -13.03 -11.77 6.92
C GLY A 263 -13.99 -12.92 7.23
N ARG A 264 -13.48 -14.10 7.63
CA ARG A 264 -14.30 -15.25 8.07
C ARG A 264 -15.11 -14.96 9.34
N LEU A 265 -14.63 -14.01 10.14
CA LEU A 265 -15.31 -13.57 11.36
C LEU A 265 -16.32 -12.44 11.11
N GLY A 266 -16.56 -12.06 9.84
CA GLY A 266 -17.51 -11.03 9.46
C GLY A 266 -16.92 -9.62 9.39
N TYR A 267 -15.59 -9.51 9.32
CA TYR A 267 -14.86 -8.25 9.15
C TYR A 267 -14.02 -8.26 7.86
N PRO A 268 -14.65 -8.39 6.69
CA PRO A 268 -13.93 -8.36 5.41
C PRO A 268 -13.42 -6.94 5.13
N ARG A 269 -12.28 -6.85 4.45
CA ARG A 269 -11.76 -5.59 3.93
C ARG A 269 -12.69 -5.06 2.83
N ARG A 270 -13.01 -3.78 2.87
CA ARG A 270 -13.71 -3.11 1.78
C ARG A 270 -12.75 -2.84 0.61
N PRO A 271 -13.20 -2.88 -0.66
CA PRO A 271 -12.33 -2.66 -1.82
C PRO A 271 -11.58 -1.32 -1.81
N THR A 272 -12.21 -0.28 -1.29
CA THR A 272 -11.68 1.10 -1.21
C THR A 272 -10.83 1.36 0.04
N GLN A 273 -10.74 0.42 0.95
CA GLN A 273 -10.09 0.61 2.24
C GLN A 273 -8.59 0.32 2.12
N THR A 274 -7.75 1.23 2.60
CA THR A 274 -6.31 1.02 2.70
C THR A 274 -5.97 -0.04 3.76
N VAL A 275 -4.73 -0.54 3.74
CA VAL A 275 -4.24 -1.49 4.76
C VAL A 275 -4.32 -0.89 6.16
N TYR A 276 -3.99 0.39 6.31
CA TYR A 276 -4.00 1.10 7.59
C TYR A 276 -5.42 1.35 8.10
N GLU A 277 -6.33 1.78 7.24
CA GLU A 277 -7.75 1.98 7.60
C GLU A 277 -8.42 0.67 8.00
N TYR A 278 -8.13 -0.40 7.25
CA TYR A 278 -8.65 -1.72 7.58
C TYR A 278 -8.18 -2.21 8.94
N PHE A 279 -6.88 -2.11 9.23
CA PHE A 279 -6.35 -2.53 10.51
C PHE A 279 -6.68 -1.57 11.65
N GLY A 280 -6.88 -0.28 11.36
CA GLY A 280 -7.49 0.68 12.28
C GLY A 280 -8.87 0.22 12.74
N SER A 281 -9.77 -0.02 11.79
CA SER A 281 -11.13 -0.53 12.06
C SER A 281 -11.13 -1.88 12.79
N LEU A 282 -10.18 -2.77 12.47
CA LEU A 282 -10.04 -4.07 13.12
C LEU A 282 -9.53 -3.93 14.57
N SER A 283 -8.70 -2.92 14.86
CA SER A 283 -8.21 -2.64 16.21
C SER A 283 -9.29 -2.19 17.17
N ASP A 284 -10.36 -1.57 16.67
CA ASP A 284 -11.51 -1.13 17.48
C ASP A 284 -12.38 -2.32 17.91
N VAL A 285 -12.35 -3.40 17.11
CA VAL A 285 -13.10 -4.64 17.38
C VAL A 285 -12.32 -5.62 18.24
N VAL A 286 -11.00 -5.62 18.14
CA VAL A 286 -10.10 -6.53 18.88
C VAL A 286 -9.15 -5.68 19.74
N PRO A 287 -9.61 -5.21 20.91
CA PRO A 287 -8.79 -4.37 21.77
C PRO A 287 -7.55 -5.14 22.27
N GLY A 288 -6.44 -4.42 22.47
CA GLY A 288 -5.20 -4.95 23.00
C GLY A 288 -4.23 -5.53 21.96
N VAL A 289 -4.56 -5.51 20.65
CA VAL A 289 -3.67 -5.96 19.57
C VAL A 289 -3.38 -4.87 18.54
N ARG A 290 -3.67 -3.62 18.88
CA ARG A 290 -3.41 -2.47 18.00
C ARG A 290 -1.95 -2.35 17.57
N PRO A 291 -0.95 -2.51 18.47
CA PRO A 291 0.47 -2.45 18.09
C PRO A 291 0.85 -3.53 17.08
N GLU A 292 0.35 -4.75 17.26
CA GLU A 292 0.61 -5.87 16.38
C GLU A 292 -0.02 -5.66 14.98
N LEU A 293 -1.24 -5.11 14.93
CA LEU A 293 -1.90 -4.77 13.67
C LEU A 293 -1.15 -3.66 12.93
N GLN A 294 -0.69 -2.63 13.62
CA GLN A 294 0.13 -1.57 13.04
C GLN A 294 1.47 -2.08 12.52
N LEU A 295 2.13 -2.98 13.26
CA LEU A 295 3.38 -3.62 12.83
C LEU A 295 3.17 -4.42 11.54
N VAL A 296 2.10 -5.20 11.46
CA VAL A 296 1.76 -5.97 10.25
C VAL A 296 1.44 -5.04 9.08
N ALA A 297 0.67 -3.96 9.31
CA ALA A 297 0.36 -2.97 8.29
C ALA A 297 1.62 -2.33 7.71
N ARG A 298 2.48 -1.78 8.57
CA ARG A 298 3.76 -1.17 8.17
C ARG A 298 4.62 -2.16 7.38
N SER A 299 4.81 -3.36 7.93
CA SER A 299 5.67 -4.35 7.29
C SER A 299 5.14 -4.81 5.93
N ALA A 300 3.82 -4.95 5.78
CA ALA A 300 3.20 -5.30 4.52
C ALA A 300 3.34 -4.19 3.48
N VAL A 301 3.13 -2.93 3.88
CA VAL A 301 3.26 -1.76 3.00
C VAL A 301 4.72 -1.54 2.60
N GLU A 302 5.67 -1.57 3.56
CA GLU A 302 7.11 -1.42 3.29
C GLU A 302 7.63 -2.50 2.32
N THR A 303 7.14 -3.74 2.44
CA THR A 303 7.57 -4.84 1.57
C THR A 303 6.92 -4.76 0.18
N THR A 304 5.66 -4.34 0.13
CA THR A 304 4.90 -4.29 -1.14
C THR A 304 5.31 -3.09 -1.98
N TYR A 305 5.47 -1.94 -1.36
CA TYR A 305 5.71 -0.67 -2.06
C TYR A 305 7.14 -0.17 -1.91
N GLY A 306 7.78 -0.40 -0.76
CA GLY A 306 9.14 0.07 -0.48
C GLY A 306 10.26 -0.83 -1.01
N ARG A 307 9.94 -2.04 -1.52
CA ARG A 307 10.93 -3.06 -1.98
C ARG A 307 12.08 -3.32 -0.99
N ARG A 308 11.95 -2.91 0.29
CA ARG A 308 12.96 -3.10 1.33
C ARG A 308 12.82 -4.48 1.95
N ARG A 309 13.94 -5.18 2.11
CA ARG A 309 14.00 -6.39 2.93
C ARG A 309 13.99 -5.97 4.40
N LEU A 310 13.06 -6.52 5.16
CA LEU A 310 13.00 -6.27 6.60
C LEU A 310 14.19 -6.93 7.30
N GLY A 311 14.77 -6.25 8.28
CA GLY A 311 15.83 -6.79 9.13
C GLY A 311 15.33 -7.96 9.99
N ALA A 312 16.27 -8.79 10.48
CA ALA A 312 15.97 -9.99 11.25
C ALA A 312 15.12 -9.71 12.50
N ASP A 313 15.39 -8.60 13.19
CA ASP A 313 14.66 -8.21 14.40
C ASP A 313 13.19 -7.89 14.10
N ARG A 314 12.93 -7.19 13.00
CA ARG A 314 11.56 -6.90 12.55
C ARG A 314 10.82 -8.15 12.09
N LEU A 315 11.52 -9.10 11.46
CA LEU A 315 10.92 -10.38 11.07
C LEU A 315 10.56 -11.23 12.29
N SER A 316 11.38 -11.21 13.37
CA SER A 316 11.07 -11.89 14.62
C SER A 316 9.86 -11.26 15.31
N ALA A 317 9.82 -9.94 15.42
CA ALA A 317 8.68 -9.18 15.97
C ALA A 317 7.38 -9.44 15.18
N LEU A 318 7.48 -9.53 13.84
CA LEU A 318 6.34 -9.86 12.98
C LEU A 318 5.81 -11.29 13.23
N GLY A 319 6.72 -12.24 13.48
CA GLY A 319 6.36 -13.61 13.86
C GLY A 319 5.64 -13.69 15.21
N GLU A 320 6.04 -12.87 16.17
CA GLU A 320 5.33 -12.74 17.45
C GLU A 320 3.96 -12.10 17.29
N ALA A 321 3.89 -11.00 16.56
CA ALA A 321 2.64 -10.33 16.23
C ALA A 321 1.65 -11.28 15.53
N GLN A 322 2.13 -12.09 14.58
CA GLN A 322 1.32 -13.11 13.91
C GLN A 322 0.71 -14.11 14.91
N ARG A 323 1.49 -14.59 15.88
CA ARG A 323 1.00 -15.54 16.89
C ARG A 323 -0.05 -14.90 17.79
N ARG A 324 0.20 -13.70 18.30
CA ARG A 324 -0.75 -12.94 19.15
C ARG A 324 -2.05 -12.65 18.42
N LEU A 325 -1.99 -12.17 17.17
CA LEU A 325 -3.16 -11.88 16.36
C LEU A 325 -3.99 -13.12 16.06
N ARG A 326 -3.36 -14.28 15.78
CA ARG A 326 -4.10 -15.55 15.63
C ARG A 326 -4.90 -15.90 16.89
N VAL A 327 -4.26 -15.83 18.05
CA VAL A 327 -4.93 -16.16 19.32
C VAL A 327 -6.07 -15.18 19.60
N ALA A 328 -5.86 -13.87 19.39
CA ALA A 328 -6.88 -12.86 19.62
C ALA A 328 -8.11 -13.05 18.70
N LEU A 329 -7.88 -13.29 17.40
CA LEU A 329 -8.96 -13.54 16.44
C LEU A 329 -9.70 -14.87 16.72
N LEU A 330 -9.00 -15.90 17.14
CA LEU A 330 -9.65 -17.17 17.55
C LEU A 330 -10.49 -17.00 18.82
N ARG A 331 -10.02 -16.21 19.80
CA ARG A 331 -10.83 -15.87 20.98
C ARG A 331 -12.09 -15.12 20.61
N LEU A 332 -12.01 -14.15 19.68
CA LEU A 332 -13.18 -13.44 19.16
C LEU A 332 -14.19 -14.39 18.50
N ALA A 333 -13.72 -15.39 17.75
CA ALA A 333 -14.57 -16.43 17.16
C ALA A 333 -15.33 -17.23 18.23
N PHE A 334 -14.65 -17.58 19.31
CA PHE A 334 -15.22 -18.38 20.39
C PHE A 334 -16.30 -17.63 21.19
N VAL A 335 -16.07 -16.34 21.45
CA VAL A 335 -17.03 -15.47 22.14
C VAL A 335 -18.30 -15.29 21.29
N ARG A 336 -18.18 -15.07 19.98
CA ARG A 336 -19.34 -14.93 19.07
C ARG A 336 -20.11 -16.24 18.86
N GLY A 337 -19.41 -17.37 18.83
CA GLY A 337 -20.05 -18.68 18.72
C GLY A 337 -20.97 -19.03 19.89
N ARG A 338 -20.68 -18.51 21.09
CA ARG A 338 -21.54 -18.66 22.28
C ARG A 338 -22.78 -17.76 22.25
N GLY A 339 -22.68 -16.55 21.68
CA GLY A 339 -23.82 -15.62 21.60
C GLY A 339 -24.89 -16.00 20.56
N ARG A 340 -24.58 -16.91 19.63
CA ARG A 340 -25.52 -17.38 18.58
C ARG A 340 -26.31 -18.63 18.99
N ARG A 341 -26.01 -19.19 20.17
CA ARG A 341 -26.71 -20.39 20.74
C ARG A 341 -27.63 -20.07 21.94
N ARG A 342 -27.89 -18.77 22.15
CA ARG A 342 -28.91 -18.34 23.13
C ARG A 342 -30.09 -17.66 22.43
#